data_3d2ddf15a07e04422740bba4e78edde5
#
_entry.id   3d2ddf15a07e04422740bba4e78edde5
#
_cell.length_a   1.000
_cell.length_b   1.000
_cell.length_c   1.000
_cell.angle_alpha   90.00
_cell.angle_beta   90.00
_cell.angle_gamma   90.00
#
_symmetry.space_group_name_H-M   'P 1'
#
loop_
_entity.id
_entity.type
_entity.pdbx_description
1 polymer ?
#
loop_
_entity_poly.entity_id
_entity_poly.type
_entity_poly.pdbx_seq_one_letter_code
_entity_poly.pdbx_strand_id
1 'polypeptide(L)'
;MKYSVVILPTAENDLNRILSRLNERSQLGALTWLKRWEGVVLTLAHDPDRCGIAPESEQHPTTIRQVVFRTRKGNPYRALFAVKDDSVFVIHIRGMRQKTVESIVLPSEE
;
A
#
# COMPACT_ATOMS: atom_id res chain seq x y z
N MET A 1 -0.85 -7.43 -18.86
CA MET A 1 -1.14 -6.01 -19.05
C MET A 1 -0.44 -5.20 -17.96
N LYS A 2 0.10 -4.05 -18.30
CA LYS A 2 0.85 -3.24 -17.36
C LYS A 2 0.01 -2.04 -16.89
N TYR A 3 0.00 -1.83 -15.58
CA TYR A 3 -0.72 -0.72 -14.97
C TYR A 3 0.24 0.37 -14.53
N SER A 4 -0.23 1.61 -14.51
CA SER A 4 0.49 2.71 -13.89
C SER A 4 0.18 2.72 -12.40
N VAL A 5 1.21 2.72 -11.57
CA VAL A 5 1.02 2.78 -10.11
C VAL A 5 1.22 4.19 -9.63
N VAL A 6 0.18 4.75 -9.01
CA VAL A 6 0.18 6.10 -8.47
C VAL A 6 0.15 6.01 -6.95
N ILE A 7 1.17 6.56 -6.30
CA ILE A 7 1.23 6.60 -4.83
C ILE A 7 0.56 7.90 -4.40
N LEU A 8 -0.61 7.79 -3.76
CA LEU A 8 -1.33 8.98 -3.31
C LEU A 8 -0.61 9.65 -2.14
N PRO A 9 -0.84 10.96 -1.91
CA PRO A 9 -0.17 11.67 -0.82
C PRO A 9 -0.34 11.02 0.55
N THR A 10 -1.49 10.43 0.83
CA THR A 10 -1.74 9.72 2.09
C THR A 10 -0.80 8.52 2.23
N ALA A 11 -0.61 7.75 1.16
CA ALA A 11 0.30 6.61 1.17
C ALA A 11 1.76 7.08 1.25
N GLU A 12 2.09 8.16 0.57
CA GLU A 12 3.45 8.72 0.62
C GLU A 12 3.80 9.17 2.03
N ASN A 13 2.86 9.82 2.73
CA ASN A 13 3.05 10.19 4.13
C ASN A 13 3.27 8.96 5.01
N ASP A 14 2.51 7.89 4.76
CA ASP A 14 2.68 6.62 5.49
C ASP A 14 4.07 6.05 5.24
N LEU A 15 4.53 6.03 3.98
CA LEU A 15 5.86 5.54 3.62
C LEU A 15 6.95 6.30 4.35
N ASN A 16 6.88 7.63 4.34
CA ASN A 16 7.89 8.47 4.98
C ASN A 16 7.95 8.20 6.49
N ARG A 17 6.79 8.05 7.12
CA ARG A 17 6.71 7.78 8.55
C ARG A 17 7.28 6.40 8.88
N ILE A 18 6.94 5.39 8.10
CA ILE A 18 7.43 4.02 8.30
C ILE A 18 8.95 3.98 8.13
N LEU A 19 9.46 4.55 7.03
CA LEU A 19 10.90 4.54 6.75
C LEU A 19 11.68 5.32 7.80
N SER A 20 11.17 6.44 8.26
CA SER A 20 11.81 7.23 9.32
C SER A 20 11.92 6.41 10.61
N ARG A 21 10.85 5.74 11.00
CA ARG A 21 10.83 4.90 12.20
C ARG A 21 11.78 3.72 12.09
N LEU A 22 11.79 3.05 10.94
CA LEU A 22 12.68 1.93 10.72
C LEU A 22 14.14 2.37 10.71
N ASN A 23 14.43 3.53 10.11
CA ASN A 23 15.78 4.06 10.02
C ASN A 23 16.34 4.41 11.41
N GLU A 24 15.51 4.83 12.34
CA GLU A 24 15.93 5.08 13.71
C GLU A 24 16.48 3.83 14.39
N ARG A 25 15.98 2.65 14.00
CA ARG A 25 16.44 1.38 14.55
C ARG A 25 17.59 0.79 13.76
N SER A 26 17.54 0.89 12.44
CA SER A 26 18.52 0.28 11.56
C SER A 26 18.39 0.84 10.15
N GLN A 27 19.45 1.47 9.65
CA GLN A 27 19.49 1.92 8.27
C GLN A 27 19.36 0.75 7.31
N LEU A 28 20.00 -0.36 7.61
CA LEU A 28 19.91 -1.56 6.78
C LEU A 28 18.50 -2.12 6.75
N GLY A 29 17.83 -2.12 7.90
CA GLY A 29 16.43 -2.56 7.99
C GLY A 29 15.51 -1.70 7.16
N ALA A 30 15.71 -0.38 7.18
CA ALA A 30 14.92 0.54 6.36
C ALA A 30 15.14 0.29 4.87
N LEU A 31 16.39 0.09 4.44
CA LEU A 31 16.70 -0.20 3.05
C LEU A 31 16.10 -1.54 2.60
N THR A 32 16.16 -2.56 3.46
CA THR A 32 15.60 -3.88 3.17
C THR A 32 14.08 -3.77 2.98
N TRP A 33 13.43 -3.03 3.85
CA TRP A 33 11.99 -2.79 3.76
C TRP A 33 11.63 -2.04 2.48
N LEU A 34 12.39 -1.01 2.14
CA LEU A 34 12.15 -0.22 0.93
C LEU A 34 12.25 -1.09 -0.32
N LYS A 35 13.25 -1.96 -0.39
CA LYS A 35 13.39 -2.89 -1.51
C LYS A 35 12.20 -3.82 -1.61
N ARG A 36 11.70 -4.30 -0.47
CA ARG A 36 10.51 -5.15 -0.46
C ARG A 36 9.29 -4.38 -0.97
N TRP A 37 9.15 -3.13 -0.56
CA TRP A 37 8.08 -2.26 -1.04
C TRP A 37 8.16 -2.04 -2.55
N GLU A 38 9.35 -1.81 -3.08
CA GLU A 38 9.54 -1.65 -4.52
C GLU A 38 9.09 -2.90 -5.29
N GLY A 39 9.34 -4.07 -4.73
CA GLY A 39 8.83 -5.32 -5.30
C GLY A 39 7.31 -5.40 -5.29
N VAL A 40 6.67 -4.90 -4.24
CA VAL A 40 5.21 -4.81 -4.16
C VAL A 40 4.67 -3.91 -5.27
N VAL A 41 5.29 -2.75 -5.48
CA VAL A 41 4.88 -1.82 -6.54
C VAL A 41 4.95 -2.51 -7.92
N LEU A 42 6.00 -3.27 -8.17
CA LEU A 42 6.13 -4.03 -9.42
C LEU A 42 5.00 -5.05 -9.58
N THR A 43 4.65 -5.74 -8.50
CA THR A 43 3.53 -6.68 -8.52
C THR A 43 2.23 -5.96 -8.88
N LEU A 44 1.98 -4.80 -8.27
CA LEU A 44 0.79 -4.03 -8.55
C LEU A 44 0.75 -3.51 -9.99
N ALA A 45 1.91 -3.22 -10.57
CA ALA A 45 2.00 -2.78 -11.96
C ALA A 45 1.67 -3.89 -12.95
N HIS A 46 1.80 -5.15 -12.54
CA HIS A 46 1.58 -6.30 -13.43
C HIS A 46 0.25 -7.00 -13.19
N ASP A 47 -0.13 -7.21 -11.94
CA ASP A 47 -1.29 -8.06 -11.64
C ASP A 47 -1.99 -7.66 -10.34
N PRO A 48 -2.57 -6.46 -10.28
CA PRO A 48 -3.24 -5.99 -9.05
C PRO A 48 -4.49 -6.79 -8.70
N ASP A 49 -5.14 -7.40 -9.70
CA ASP A 49 -6.41 -8.10 -9.48
C ASP A 49 -6.24 -9.42 -8.72
N ARG A 50 -5.01 -9.91 -8.59
CA ARG A 50 -4.74 -11.10 -7.80
C ARG A 50 -4.79 -10.85 -6.30
N CYS A 51 -4.73 -9.60 -5.90
CA CYS A 51 -4.73 -9.23 -4.49
C CYS A 51 -6.14 -9.34 -3.90
N GLY A 52 -6.21 -9.64 -2.61
CA GLY A 52 -7.48 -9.78 -1.92
C GLY A 52 -8.21 -8.45 -1.71
N ILE A 53 -9.47 -8.55 -1.31
CA ILE A 53 -10.30 -7.38 -1.03
C ILE A 53 -10.08 -6.97 0.43
N ALA A 54 -9.83 -5.68 0.65
CA ALA A 54 -9.59 -5.15 1.99
C ALA A 54 -10.91 -4.98 2.76
N PRO A 55 -10.87 -5.07 4.10
CA PRO A 55 -12.06 -4.82 4.93
C PRO A 55 -12.70 -3.46 4.65
N GLU A 56 -11.87 -2.45 4.37
CA GLU A 56 -12.34 -1.10 4.08
C GLU A 56 -13.25 -1.02 2.86
N SER A 57 -13.22 -2.03 2.00
CA SER A 57 -14.03 -2.05 0.78
C SER A 57 -15.53 -2.04 1.07
N GLU A 58 -15.95 -2.61 2.21
CA GLU A 58 -17.36 -2.69 2.58
C GLU A 58 -18.01 -1.31 2.73
N GLN A 59 -17.23 -0.32 3.09
CA GLN A 59 -17.73 1.03 3.36
C GLN A 59 -17.41 2.02 2.25
N HIS A 60 -16.99 1.51 1.09
CA HIS A 60 -16.58 2.36 -0.01
C HIS A 60 -17.23 1.90 -1.31
N PRO A 61 -17.72 2.83 -2.15
CA PRO A 61 -18.37 2.44 -3.42
C PRO A 61 -17.42 1.79 -4.43
N THR A 62 -16.14 2.16 -4.37
CA THR A 62 -15.12 1.53 -5.21
C THR A 62 -14.48 0.35 -4.46
N THR A 63 -14.20 -0.73 -5.16
CA THR A 63 -13.53 -1.88 -4.55
C THR A 63 -12.14 -1.48 -4.06
N ILE A 64 -11.88 -1.70 -2.78
CA ILE A 64 -10.59 -1.48 -2.16
C ILE A 64 -9.93 -2.82 -1.94
N ARG A 65 -8.73 -2.98 -2.48
CA ARG A 65 -7.94 -4.20 -2.36
C ARG A 65 -6.76 -3.97 -1.43
N GLN A 66 -6.13 -5.04 -1.02
CA GLN A 66 -4.92 -4.94 -0.22
C GLN A 66 -3.90 -5.98 -0.66
N VAL A 67 -2.63 -5.63 -0.52
CA VAL A 67 -1.53 -6.56 -0.65
C VAL A 67 -0.78 -6.58 0.68
N VAL A 68 -0.58 -7.77 1.23
CA VAL A 68 0.15 -7.95 2.50
C VAL A 68 1.59 -8.30 2.18
N PHE A 69 2.52 -7.65 2.85
CA PHE A 69 3.94 -7.88 2.62
C PHE A 69 4.73 -7.67 3.91
N ARG A 70 5.90 -8.26 3.96
CA ARG A 70 6.83 -8.06 5.07
C ARG A 70 8.24 -8.44 4.63
N THR A 71 9.21 -7.97 5.40
CA THR A 71 10.58 -8.47 5.29
C THR A 71 10.71 -9.73 6.14
N ARG A 72 11.80 -10.45 5.96
CA ARG A 72 12.02 -11.74 6.59
C ARG A 72 11.83 -11.73 8.11
N LYS A 73 12.31 -10.68 8.77
CA LYS A 73 12.23 -10.56 10.24
C LYS A 73 11.30 -9.46 10.70
N GLY A 74 10.62 -8.80 9.77
CA GLY A 74 9.80 -7.66 10.09
C GLY A 74 8.34 -8.00 10.33
N ASN A 75 7.64 -7.03 10.89
CA ASN A 75 6.19 -7.11 11.04
C ASN A 75 5.52 -6.97 9.68
N PRO A 76 4.37 -7.61 9.49
CA PRO A 76 3.63 -7.47 8.23
C PRO A 76 2.96 -6.10 8.11
N TYR A 77 2.89 -5.64 6.88
CA TYR A 77 2.18 -4.43 6.49
C TYR A 77 1.20 -4.77 5.39
N ARG A 78 0.21 -3.91 5.20
CA ARG A 78 -0.70 -4.02 4.07
C ARG A 78 -0.75 -2.69 3.35
N ALA A 79 -0.75 -2.74 2.03
CA ALA A 79 -0.97 -1.57 1.20
C ALA A 79 -2.38 -1.64 0.66
N LEU A 80 -3.15 -0.58 0.88
CA LEU A 80 -4.51 -0.45 0.37
C LEU A 80 -4.46 0.25 -0.97
N PHE A 81 -5.20 -0.28 -1.95
CA PHE A 81 -5.21 0.31 -3.27
C PHE A 81 -6.54 0.08 -3.98
N ALA A 82 -6.79 0.88 -4.99
CA ALA A 82 -7.93 0.72 -5.88
C ALA A 82 -7.43 0.72 -7.32
N VAL A 83 -8.08 -0.06 -8.16
CA VAL A 83 -7.75 -0.12 -9.59
C VAL A 83 -8.83 0.62 -10.34
N LYS A 84 -8.42 1.57 -11.19
CA LYS A 84 -9.33 2.27 -12.06
C LYS A 84 -8.70 2.41 -13.44
N ASP A 85 -9.36 1.84 -14.43
CA ASP A 85 -8.83 1.77 -15.80
C ASP A 85 -7.45 1.11 -15.81
N ASP A 86 -6.43 1.81 -16.27
CA ASP A 86 -5.06 1.30 -16.34
C ASP A 86 -4.19 1.77 -15.17
N SER A 87 -4.81 2.28 -14.12
CA SER A 87 -4.08 2.84 -12.98
C SER A 87 -4.40 2.12 -11.69
N VAL A 88 -3.38 1.97 -10.86
CA VAL A 88 -3.48 1.48 -9.49
C VAL A 88 -3.18 2.65 -8.58
N PHE A 89 -4.14 3.03 -7.75
CA PHE A 89 -3.97 4.12 -6.78
C PHE A 89 -3.68 3.52 -5.41
N VAL A 90 -2.45 3.68 -4.94
CA VAL A 90 -2.08 3.25 -3.58
C VAL A 90 -2.53 4.32 -2.61
N ILE A 91 -3.39 3.94 -1.67
CA ILE A 91 -4.12 4.87 -0.81
C ILE A 91 -3.45 5.01 0.55
N HIS A 92 -3.14 3.90 1.17
CA HIS A 92 -2.53 3.84 2.50
C HIS A 92 -1.62 2.64 2.63
N ILE A 93 -0.64 2.75 3.53
CA ILE A 93 0.18 1.62 3.97
C ILE A 93 0.05 1.54 5.48
N ARG A 94 -0.43 0.40 5.95
CA ARG A 94 -0.76 0.21 7.37
C ARG A 94 -0.07 -1.03 7.92
N GLY A 95 0.36 -0.97 9.19
CA GLY A 95 0.75 -2.18 9.90
C GLY A 95 -0.50 -3.04 10.12
N MET A 96 -0.33 -4.35 10.18
CA MET A 96 -1.47 -5.26 10.31
C MET A 96 -2.24 -5.08 11.62
N ARG A 97 -1.60 -4.49 12.64
CA ARG A 97 -2.23 -4.25 13.93
C ARG A 97 -2.92 -2.91 14.04
N GLN A 98 -2.77 -2.04 13.03
CA GLN A 98 -3.44 -0.75 13.03
C GLN A 98 -4.91 -0.94 12.67
N LYS A 99 -5.73 -0.02 13.17
CA LYS A 99 -7.17 -0.04 12.86
C LYS A 99 -7.39 0.14 11.37
N THR A 100 -8.56 -0.30 10.90
CA THR A 100 -8.97 -0.06 9.51
C THR A 100 -9.06 1.44 9.25
N VAL A 101 -8.86 1.81 8.00
CA VAL A 101 -8.94 3.21 7.57
C VAL A 101 -10.40 3.60 7.43
N GLU A 102 -10.82 4.65 8.13
CA GLU A 102 -12.22 5.08 8.13
C GLU A 102 -12.60 5.93 6.93
N SER A 103 -11.66 6.69 6.39
CA SER A 103 -11.94 7.61 5.30
C SER A 103 -10.96 7.42 4.16
N ILE A 104 -11.50 7.13 2.98
CA ILE A 104 -10.73 6.94 1.77
C ILE A 104 -11.30 7.85 0.69
N VAL A 105 -10.43 8.69 0.11
CA VAL A 105 -10.81 9.58 -0.98
C VAL A 105 -9.93 9.26 -2.19
N LEU A 106 -10.57 8.96 -3.31
CA LEU A 106 -9.87 8.68 -4.57
C LEU A 106 -9.90 9.90 -5.48
N PRO A 107 -8.85 10.09 -6.31
CA PRO A 107 -8.69 11.33 -7.11
C PRO A 107 -9.82 11.65 -8.07
N SER A 108 -10.57 10.67 -8.50
CA SER A 108 -11.61 10.84 -9.53
C SER A 108 -13.02 10.87 -8.98
N GLU A 109 -13.20 11.08 -7.69
CA GLU A 109 -14.51 11.11 -7.03
C GLU A 109 -15.01 12.53 -6.81
N GLU A 110 -14.79 13.37 -7.79
CA GLU A 110 -15.28 14.75 -7.74
C GLU A 110 -16.65 14.86 -8.39
#